data_9831fdfa5f26768762ad4e020bcaffc4
#
_entry.id   9831fdfa5f26768762ad4e020bcaffc4
#
_cell.length_a   1.000
_cell.length_b   1.000
_cell.length_c   1.000
_cell.angle_alpha   90.00
_cell.angle_beta   90.00
_cell.angle_gamma   90.00
#
_symmetry.space_group_name_H-M   'P 1'
#
loop_
_entity.id
_entity.type
_entity.pdbx_description
1 polymer ?
#
loop_
_entity_poly.entity_id
_entity_poly.type
_entity_poly.pdbx_seq_one_letter_code
_entity_poly.pdbx_strand_id
1 'polypeptide(L)'
;EPFRPFAWPIQYIQTVGYPIVGLGVIDTTLVVLTQGRPYFIQGSHPSSSIMVEADINQACLSKRSIVSMGNAVFYASPDGLVGLSPGGSAVVTESLFDKFTWQDTGPADLLGCMYENKYVGFYNVSSGIGGFIYDMKAKTWNFHTVYATGGYNDLKNDALYIIQSNELSKWDSGTALSYIWKSKKFTFPEPKSFACYRVQAEGYPVTTKIYRDGVSIVSLSVTDDSLRRLPAGLGTDWEFQLE
;
A
#
# COMPACT_ATOMS: atom_id res chain seq x y z
N GLU A 1 -33.27 14.62 13.93
CA GLU A 1 -33.02 15.92 13.31
C GLU A 1 -31.50 16.16 13.21
N PRO A 2 -30.94 16.40 12.00
CA PRO A 2 -29.48 16.46 11.80
C PRO A 2 -28.81 17.62 12.55
N PHE A 3 -29.54 18.66 12.92
CA PHE A 3 -29.01 19.85 13.59
C PHE A 3 -29.32 19.93 15.09
N ARG A 4 -29.90 18.87 15.66
CA ARG A 4 -30.24 18.80 17.09
C ARG A 4 -29.78 17.46 17.68
N PRO A 5 -28.43 17.27 17.92
CA PRO A 5 -27.89 16.01 18.40
C PRO A 5 -28.45 15.56 19.74
N PHE A 6 -28.92 16.51 20.58
CA PHE A 6 -29.58 16.22 21.84
C PHE A 6 -31.05 15.71 21.69
N ALA A 7 -31.63 15.83 20.48
CA ALA A 7 -32.93 15.26 20.16
C ALA A 7 -32.83 13.86 19.53
N TRP A 8 -31.62 13.29 19.44
CA TRP A 8 -31.45 11.94 18.95
C TRP A 8 -31.99 10.92 19.93
N PRO A 9 -32.94 10.07 19.53
CA PRO A 9 -33.55 9.10 20.44
C PRO A 9 -32.51 8.11 20.97
N ILE A 10 -32.51 7.85 22.27
CA ILE A 10 -31.53 7.00 22.93
C ILE A 10 -31.53 5.56 22.40
N GLN A 11 -32.69 5.08 21.92
CA GLN A 11 -32.82 3.75 21.31
C GLN A 11 -32.06 3.58 19.99
N TYR A 12 -31.61 4.69 19.38
CA TYR A 12 -30.79 4.66 18.14
C TYR A 12 -29.31 4.76 18.42
N ILE A 13 -28.91 4.87 19.67
CA ILE A 13 -27.52 4.87 20.08
C ILE A 13 -27.04 3.41 20.09
N GLN A 14 -26.05 3.12 19.28
CA GLN A 14 -25.36 1.82 19.26
C GLN A 14 -24.00 1.95 19.95
N THR A 15 -23.70 1.00 20.83
CA THR A 15 -22.44 0.97 21.56
C THR A 15 -21.55 -0.15 21.02
N VAL A 16 -20.27 0.12 20.91
CA VAL A 16 -19.22 -0.84 20.54
C VAL A 16 -18.38 -1.21 21.76
N GLY A 17 -17.78 -2.39 21.75
CA GLY A 17 -17.02 -2.93 22.89
C GLY A 17 -15.67 -2.25 23.14
N TYR A 18 -15.17 -1.46 22.16
CA TYR A 18 -13.85 -0.83 22.22
C TYR A 18 -13.92 0.65 21.82
N PRO A 19 -12.94 1.48 22.22
CA PRO A 19 -12.86 2.86 21.80
C PRO A 19 -12.81 2.99 20.26
N ILE A 20 -13.61 3.90 19.72
CA ILE A 20 -13.66 4.16 18.27
C ILE A 20 -12.43 4.99 17.87
N VAL A 21 -11.71 4.53 16.85
CA VAL A 21 -10.58 5.25 16.25
C VAL A 21 -11.05 6.10 15.06
N GLY A 22 -11.92 5.56 14.22
CA GLY A 22 -12.44 6.28 13.09
C GLY A 22 -13.54 5.52 12.36
N LEU A 23 -14.01 6.14 11.29
CA LEU A 23 -15.11 5.63 10.47
C LEU A 23 -14.65 5.50 9.02
N GLY A 24 -15.14 4.49 8.34
CA GLY A 24 -15.01 4.29 6.91
C GLY A 24 -16.36 3.95 6.29
N VAL A 25 -16.45 3.98 4.97
CA VAL A 25 -17.67 3.66 4.23
C VAL A 25 -17.35 2.69 3.10
N ILE A 26 -18.17 1.65 2.97
CA ILE A 26 -18.15 0.71 1.86
C ILE A 26 -19.54 0.74 1.24
N ASP A 27 -19.69 1.32 0.07
CA ASP A 27 -21.00 1.56 -0.57
C ASP A 27 -22.00 2.20 0.39
N THR A 28 -22.97 1.45 0.90
CA THR A 28 -24.00 1.89 1.87
C THR A 28 -23.75 1.39 3.30
N THR A 29 -22.61 0.73 3.53
CA THR A 29 -22.25 0.17 4.84
C THR A 29 -21.27 1.10 5.55
N LEU A 30 -21.61 1.51 6.76
CA LEU A 30 -20.69 2.22 7.64
C LEU A 30 -19.76 1.20 8.33
N VAL A 31 -18.48 1.46 8.28
CA VAL A 31 -17.45 0.68 8.98
C VAL A 31 -16.99 1.48 10.20
N VAL A 32 -17.14 0.92 11.38
CA VAL A 32 -16.65 1.50 12.62
C VAL A 32 -15.35 0.82 13.02
N LEU A 33 -14.24 1.55 12.95
CA LEU A 33 -12.92 1.07 13.28
C LEU A 33 -12.57 1.41 14.72
N THR A 34 -12.18 0.40 15.48
CA THR A 34 -11.98 0.50 16.92
C THR A 34 -10.56 0.08 17.33
N GLN A 35 -10.21 0.25 18.59
CA GLN A 35 -9.00 -0.30 19.20
C GLN A 35 -9.08 -1.82 19.46
N GLY A 36 -10.11 -2.48 18.95
CA GLY A 36 -10.32 -3.92 18.94
C GLY A 36 -10.81 -4.35 17.57
N ARG A 37 -11.89 -5.13 17.53
CA ARG A 37 -12.49 -5.57 16.27
C ARG A 37 -13.29 -4.45 15.61
N PRO A 38 -13.29 -4.36 14.27
CA PRO A 38 -14.17 -3.46 13.53
C PRO A 38 -15.63 -3.93 13.56
N TYR A 39 -16.55 -3.00 13.27
CA TYR A 39 -17.97 -3.29 13.12
C TYR A 39 -18.49 -2.76 11.79
N PHE A 40 -19.44 -3.50 11.20
CA PHE A 40 -20.23 -3.07 10.06
C PHE A 40 -21.61 -2.64 10.54
N ILE A 41 -22.07 -1.47 10.11
CA ILE A 41 -23.42 -0.99 10.36
C ILE A 41 -24.12 -0.82 9.02
N GLN A 42 -25.23 -1.55 8.86
CA GLN A 42 -26.06 -1.53 7.67
C GLN A 42 -27.48 -1.15 8.02
N GLY A 43 -28.12 -0.37 7.17
CA GLY A 43 -29.53 0.02 7.32
C GLY A 43 -29.80 1.38 6.70
N SER A 44 -31.03 1.55 6.22
CA SER A 44 -31.50 2.81 5.63
C SER A 44 -32.06 3.78 6.65
N HIS A 45 -32.38 3.30 7.86
CA HIS A 45 -32.92 4.10 8.94
C HIS A 45 -32.33 3.64 10.29
N PRO A 46 -32.07 4.55 11.23
CA PRO A 46 -31.49 4.19 12.53
C PRO A 46 -32.25 3.11 13.31
N SER A 47 -33.60 3.06 13.18
CA SER A 47 -34.42 2.03 13.86
C SER A 47 -34.28 0.63 13.24
N SER A 48 -33.75 0.52 12.02
CA SER A 48 -33.59 -0.75 11.30
C SER A 48 -32.12 -1.06 11.04
N SER A 49 -31.19 -0.26 11.60
CA SER A 49 -29.77 -0.51 11.42
C SER A 49 -29.33 -1.75 12.21
N ILE A 50 -28.53 -2.57 11.56
CA ILE A 50 -27.95 -3.78 12.14
C ILE A 50 -26.44 -3.56 12.24
N MET A 51 -25.89 -3.80 13.43
CA MET A 51 -24.45 -3.78 13.69
C MET A 51 -23.94 -5.20 13.80
N VAL A 52 -22.92 -5.52 13.01
CA VAL A 52 -22.26 -6.83 13.00
C VAL A 52 -20.77 -6.63 13.22
N GLU A 53 -20.19 -7.40 14.12
CA GLU A 53 -18.74 -7.44 14.34
C GLU A 53 -18.05 -8.11 13.14
N ALA A 54 -16.95 -7.52 12.65
CA ALA A 54 -16.18 -8.10 11.58
C ALA A 54 -15.40 -9.33 12.06
N ASP A 55 -15.29 -10.33 11.19
CA ASP A 55 -14.55 -11.55 11.50
C ASP A 55 -13.04 -11.35 11.24
N ILE A 56 -12.46 -10.37 11.93
CA ILE A 56 -11.03 -10.13 11.96
C ILE A 56 -10.61 -9.56 13.31
N ASN A 57 -9.58 -10.14 13.91
CA ASN A 57 -9.06 -9.70 15.19
C ASN A 57 -7.87 -8.73 15.02
N GLN A 58 -8.13 -7.58 14.37
CA GLN A 58 -7.12 -6.57 14.07
C GLN A 58 -7.63 -5.17 14.44
N ALA A 59 -6.99 -4.57 15.45
CA ALA A 59 -7.28 -3.22 15.90
C ALA A 59 -6.85 -2.17 14.87
N CYS A 60 -7.55 -1.06 14.80
CA CYS A 60 -7.12 0.11 14.05
C CYS A 60 -6.13 0.93 14.89
N LEU A 61 -4.91 1.12 14.41
CA LEU A 61 -3.87 1.87 15.12
C LEU A 61 -3.86 3.36 14.77
N SER A 62 -4.15 3.70 13.51
CA SER A 62 -4.07 5.08 13.03
C SER A 62 -5.36 5.52 12.39
N LYS A 63 -5.97 6.60 12.91
CA LYS A 63 -7.09 7.25 12.25
C LYS A 63 -6.72 7.77 10.85
N ARG A 64 -5.47 8.19 10.67
CA ARG A 64 -4.97 8.76 9.43
C ARG A 64 -4.72 7.70 8.35
N SER A 65 -4.63 6.42 8.73
CA SER A 65 -4.47 5.31 7.78
C SER A 65 -5.80 4.83 7.19
N ILE A 66 -6.93 5.32 7.70
CA ILE A 66 -8.26 4.88 7.26
C ILE A 66 -8.57 5.48 5.89
N VAL A 67 -8.74 4.62 4.89
CA VAL A 67 -9.07 5.02 3.52
C VAL A 67 -10.25 4.19 3.02
N SER A 68 -11.33 4.87 2.64
CA SER A 68 -12.48 4.27 1.95
C SER A 68 -12.23 4.27 0.44
N MET A 69 -12.23 3.09 -0.16
CA MET A 69 -11.95 2.89 -1.59
C MET A 69 -13.18 2.38 -2.37
N GLY A 70 -14.37 2.79 -1.95
CA GLY A 70 -15.64 2.39 -2.54
C GLY A 70 -16.06 0.99 -2.06
N ASN A 71 -15.48 -0.06 -2.58
CA ASN A 71 -15.80 -1.45 -2.27
C ASN A 71 -15.03 -2.05 -1.08
N ALA A 72 -14.08 -1.32 -0.51
CA ALA A 72 -13.28 -1.73 0.64
C ALA A 72 -12.86 -0.53 1.48
N VAL A 73 -12.58 -0.77 2.77
CA VAL A 73 -11.91 0.16 3.66
C VAL A 73 -10.59 -0.44 4.09
N PHE A 74 -9.53 0.35 3.99
CA PHE A 74 -8.19 -0.02 4.45
C PHE A 74 -7.81 0.75 5.71
N TYR A 75 -7.05 0.10 6.59
CA TYR A 75 -6.50 0.73 7.79
C TYR A 75 -5.25 -0.01 8.30
N ALA A 76 -4.39 0.70 9.02
CA ALA A 76 -3.21 0.11 9.65
C ALA A 76 -3.59 -0.62 10.94
N SER A 77 -3.11 -1.85 11.06
CA SER A 77 -3.26 -2.73 12.23
C SER A 77 -1.89 -3.13 12.81
N PRO A 78 -1.85 -3.80 13.98
CA PRO A 78 -0.60 -4.29 14.56
C PRO A 78 0.17 -5.27 13.67
N ASP A 79 -0.52 -6.06 12.84
CA ASP A 79 0.09 -7.13 12.04
C ASP A 79 0.22 -6.77 10.55
N GLY A 80 -0.33 -5.62 10.11
CA GLY A 80 -0.25 -5.21 8.72
C GLY A 80 -1.32 -4.21 8.32
N LEU A 81 -1.40 -3.91 7.02
CA LEU A 81 -2.50 -3.18 6.42
C LEU A 81 -3.68 -4.14 6.24
N VAL A 82 -4.80 -3.80 6.85
CA VAL A 82 -6.04 -4.58 6.74
C VAL A 82 -6.92 -4.00 5.66
N GLY A 83 -7.43 -4.85 4.80
CA GLY A 83 -8.54 -4.55 3.89
C GLY A 83 -9.83 -5.20 4.38
N LEU A 84 -10.86 -4.39 4.57
CA LEU A 84 -12.21 -4.83 4.90
C LEU A 84 -13.12 -4.68 3.68
N SER A 85 -13.88 -5.71 3.37
CA SER A 85 -14.94 -5.68 2.36
C SER A 85 -16.15 -6.51 2.82
N PRO A 86 -17.33 -6.36 2.22
CA PRO A 86 -18.48 -7.21 2.52
C PRO A 86 -18.22 -8.69 2.25
N GLY A 87 -17.29 -9.01 1.36
CA GLY A 87 -16.91 -10.39 1.02
C GLY A 87 -15.85 -11.01 1.91
N GLY A 88 -15.31 -10.26 2.87
CA GLY A 88 -14.29 -10.74 3.81
C GLY A 88 -13.27 -9.68 4.20
N SER A 89 -12.40 -10.06 5.11
CA SER A 89 -11.34 -9.23 5.65
C SER A 89 -10.01 -9.97 5.60
N ALA A 90 -8.94 -9.25 5.30
CA ALA A 90 -7.59 -9.82 5.24
C ALA A 90 -6.51 -8.78 5.57
N VAL A 91 -5.39 -9.26 6.09
CA VAL A 91 -4.14 -8.49 6.18
C VAL A 91 -3.48 -8.56 4.80
N VAL A 92 -3.58 -7.49 4.01
CA VAL A 92 -3.12 -7.49 2.61
C VAL A 92 -1.60 -7.45 2.48
N THR A 93 -0.89 -7.03 3.54
CA THR A 93 0.58 -6.96 3.59
C THR A 93 1.24 -8.25 4.07
N GLU A 94 0.49 -9.28 4.43
CA GLU A 94 1.01 -10.52 5.03
C GLU A 94 2.08 -11.21 4.16
N SER A 95 1.93 -11.14 2.83
CA SER A 95 2.91 -11.73 1.90
C SER A 95 4.13 -10.84 1.63
N LEU A 96 4.11 -9.58 2.08
CA LEU A 96 5.12 -8.58 1.78
C LEU A 96 6.00 -8.25 2.99
N PHE A 97 5.38 -8.06 4.14
CA PHE A 97 6.04 -7.72 5.39
C PHE A 97 5.83 -8.83 6.42
N ASP A 98 6.88 -9.23 7.09
CA ASP A 98 6.73 -9.87 8.39
C ASP A 98 6.30 -8.84 9.44
N LYS A 99 5.82 -9.32 10.59
CA LYS A 99 5.30 -8.49 11.66
C LYS A 99 6.30 -7.44 12.17
N PHE A 100 7.57 -7.80 12.27
CA PHE A 100 8.61 -6.91 12.79
C PHE A 100 8.92 -5.80 11.79
N THR A 101 9.11 -6.16 10.54
CA THR A 101 9.31 -5.19 9.44
C THR A 101 8.12 -4.23 9.32
N TRP A 102 6.88 -4.72 9.48
CA TRP A 102 5.71 -3.87 9.49
C TRP A 102 5.71 -2.91 10.69
N GLN A 103 6.03 -3.39 11.89
CA GLN A 103 6.10 -2.54 13.09
C GLN A 103 7.20 -1.46 12.97
N ASP A 104 8.30 -1.76 12.31
CA ASP A 104 9.36 -0.79 12.03
C ASP A 104 8.92 0.35 11.12
N THR A 105 7.83 0.17 10.35
CA THR A 105 7.23 1.27 9.56
C THR A 105 6.45 2.28 10.42
N GLY A 106 6.23 2.02 11.71
CA GLY A 106 5.46 2.88 12.59
C GLY A 106 3.98 2.97 12.21
N PRO A 107 3.23 1.86 12.19
CA PRO A 107 1.84 1.82 11.67
C PRO A 107 0.86 2.74 12.43
N ALA A 108 1.19 3.14 13.66
CA ALA A 108 0.39 4.09 14.43
C ALA A 108 0.40 5.52 13.83
N ASP A 109 1.46 5.87 13.11
CA ASP A 109 1.63 7.18 12.46
C ASP A 109 1.40 7.14 10.95
N LEU A 110 1.02 5.97 10.41
CA LEU A 110 0.78 5.80 8.98
C LEU A 110 -0.31 6.76 8.49
N LEU A 111 -0.01 7.51 7.44
CA LEU A 111 -0.98 8.29 6.67
C LEU A 111 -1.36 7.53 5.41
N GLY A 112 -2.64 7.30 5.21
CA GLY A 112 -3.20 6.70 4.00
C GLY A 112 -3.92 7.73 3.14
N CYS A 113 -3.76 7.63 1.83
CA CYS A 113 -4.51 8.38 0.84
C CYS A 113 -4.99 7.44 -0.28
N MET A 114 -6.05 7.84 -0.97
CA MET A 114 -6.48 7.17 -2.18
C MET A 114 -6.03 7.98 -3.39
N TYR A 115 -5.46 7.32 -4.39
CA TYR A 115 -5.17 7.89 -5.69
C TYR A 115 -5.26 6.83 -6.78
N GLU A 116 -5.97 7.09 -7.87
CA GLU A 116 -6.18 6.15 -8.98
C GLU A 116 -6.61 4.74 -8.54
N ASN A 117 -7.54 4.65 -7.60
CA ASN A 117 -7.97 3.38 -6.98
C ASN A 117 -6.84 2.56 -6.33
N LYS A 118 -5.75 3.21 -5.95
CA LYS A 118 -4.64 2.63 -5.20
C LYS A 118 -4.59 3.23 -3.81
N TYR A 119 -4.17 2.45 -2.84
CA TYR A 119 -3.84 2.93 -1.50
C TYR A 119 -2.41 3.44 -1.50
N VAL A 120 -2.23 4.71 -1.17
CA VAL A 120 -0.91 5.34 -1.03
C VAL A 120 -0.65 5.55 0.46
N GLY A 121 0.30 4.83 1.00
CA GLY A 121 0.71 4.91 2.41
C GLY A 121 2.00 5.68 2.58
N PHE A 122 2.05 6.60 3.55
CA PHE A 122 3.23 7.36 3.91
C PHE A 122 3.62 7.05 5.35
N TYR A 123 4.87 6.71 5.58
CA TYR A 123 5.42 6.44 6.90
C TYR A 123 6.77 7.11 7.10
N ASN A 124 7.07 7.42 8.36
CA ASN A 124 8.34 8.01 8.75
C ASN A 124 9.00 7.10 9.77
N VAL A 125 10.06 6.43 9.38
CA VAL A 125 10.81 5.52 10.24
C VAL A 125 12.18 6.11 10.57
N SER A 126 12.74 5.73 11.70
CA SER A 126 14.08 6.15 12.13
C SER A 126 15.19 5.76 11.14
N SER A 127 14.97 4.70 10.36
CA SER A 127 15.89 4.22 9.32
C SER A 127 15.70 4.89 7.96
N GLY A 128 14.67 5.74 7.79
CA GLY A 128 14.38 6.40 6.52
C GLY A 128 12.94 6.90 6.43
N ILE A 129 12.69 7.73 5.43
CA ILE A 129 11.38 8.28 5.09
C ILE A 129 10.90 7.54 3.86
N GLY A 130 9.62 7.18 3.83
CA GLY A 130 9.12 6.46 2.68
C GLY A 130 7.63 6.17 2.73
N GLY A 131 7.24 5.27 1.87
CA GLY A 131 5.88 4.80 1.78
C GLY A 131 5.73 3.69 0.77
N PHE A 132 4.48 3.28 0.58
CA PHE A 132 4.13 2.24 -0.37
C PHE A 132 2.84 2.60 -1.11
N ILE A 133 2.69 2.03 -2.28
CA ILE A 133 1.47 2.09 -3.09
C ILE A 133 0.97 0.66 -3.23
N TYR A 134 -0.27 0.41 -2.84
CA TYR A 134 -0.96 -0.86 -3.03
C TYR A 134 -2.04 -0.73 -4.11
N ASP A 135 -1.86 -1.45 -5.20
CA ASP A 135 -2.88 -1.60 -6.23
C ASP A 135 -3.81 -2.74 -5.86
N MET A 136 -5.04 -2.40 -5.47
CA MET A 136 -6.05 -3.38 -5.04
C MET A 136 -6.48 -4.32 -6.17
N LYS A 137 -6.48 -3.84 -7.42
CA LYS A 137 -6.91 -4.62 -8.59
C LYS A 137 -5.83 -5.61 -9.03
N ALA A 138 -4.59 -5.13 -9.14
CA ALA A 138 -3.45 -5.94 -9.54
C ALA A 138 -2.86 -6.77 -8.40
N LYS A 139 -3.18 -6.41 -7.14
CA LYS A 139 -2.57 -6.95 -5.90
C LYS A 139 -1.05 -6.81 -5.91
N THR A 140 -0.57 -5.69 -6.42
CA THR A 140 0.86 -5.38 -6.53
C THR A 140 1.24 -4.25 -5.59
N TRP A 141 2.52 -4.23 -5.24
CA TRP A 141 3.12 -3.27 -4.33
C TRP A 141 4.24 -2.51 -5.02
N ASN A 142 4.29 -1.21 -4.79
CA ASN A 142 5.41 -0.35 -5.15
C ASN A 142 5.82 0.46 -3.93
N PHE A 143 7.10 0.80 -3.84
CA PHE A 143 7.65 1.62 -2.76
C PHE A 143 8.07 2.98 -3.31
N HIS A 144 8.01 3.99 -2.45
CA HIS A 144 8.49 5.33 -2.76
C HIS A 144 9.23 5.94 -1.57
N THR A 145 10.04 6.94 -1.82
CA THR A 145 10.85 7.63 -0.81
C THR A 145 10.21 8.94 -0.32
N VAL A 146 9.05 9.29 -0.84
CA VAL A 146 8.33 10.51 -0.46
C VAL A 146 7.61 10.30 0.86
N TYR A 147 7.75 11.25 1.76
CA TYR A 147 6.99 11.32 3.01
C TYR A 147 6.02 12.51 2.98
N ALA A 148 4.81 12.30 3.46
CA ALA A 148 3.80 13.33 3.58
C ALA A 148 3.23 13.40 4.99
N THR A 149 3.00 14.61 5.48
CA THR A 149 2.36 14.88 6.78
C THR A 149 0.86 15.06 6.66
N GLY A 150 0.32 15.21 5.47
CA GLY A 150 -1.10 15.30 5.16
C GLY A 150 -1.35 15.01 3.70
N GLY A 151 -2.58 14.64 3.36
CA GLY A 151 -2.99 14.40 1.99
C GLY A 151 -4.45 14.76 1.77
N TYR A 152 -4.76 15.20 0.56
CA TYR A 152 -6.11 15.52 0.10
C TYR A 152 -6.30 15.00 -1.32
N ASN A 153 -7.32 14.16 -1.49
CA ASN A 153 -7.70 13.66 -2.80
C ASN A 153 -8.78 14.58 -3.42
N ASP A 154 -8.43 15.29 -4.46
CA ASP A 154 -9.36 16.10 -5.27
C ASP A 154 -9.99 15.23 -6.35
N LEU A 155 -11.12 14.63 -6.03
CA LEU A 155 -11.87 13.77 -6.95
C LEU A 155 -12.36 14.51 -8.21
N LYS A 156 -12.56 15.84 -8.13
CA LYS A 156 -13.04 16.62 -9.27
C LYS A 156 -11.97 16.77 -10.36
N ASN A 157 -10.71 16.90 -9.94
CA ASN A 157 -9.59 17.11 -10.84
C ASN A 157 -8.69 15.87 -10.97
N ASP A 158 -9.10 14.73 -10.35
CA ASP A 158 -8.34 13.48 -10.28
C ASP A 158 -6.90 13.73 -9.86
N ALA A 159 -6.74 14.41 -8.73
CA ALA A 159 -5.44 14.83 -8.24
C ALA A 159 -5.29 14.57 -6.75
N LEU A 160 -4.17 13.99 -6.36
CA LEU A 160 -3.77 13.88 -4.96
C LEU A 160 -2.81 15.04 -4.63
N TYR A 161 -3.15 15.81 -3.60
CA TYR A 161 -2.27 16.81 -3.02
C TYR A 161 -1.72 16.30 -1.70
N ILE A 162 -0.43 16.51 -1.47
CA ILE A 162 0.27 16.10 -0.25
C ILE A 162 0.98 17.29 0.38
N ILE A 163 1.12 17.26 1.70
CA ILE A 163 1.94 18.23 2.45
C ILE A 163 3.29 17.57 2.71
N GLN A 164 4.32 18.12 2.08
CA GLN A 164 5.71 17.70 2.21
C GLN A 164 6.56 18.92 2.64
N SER A 165 7.33 18.77 3.72
CA SER A 165 8.21 19.86 4.22
C SER A 165 7.49 21.20 4.40
N ASN A 166 6.22 21.18 4.87
CA ASN A 166 5.32 22.33 5.02
C ASN A 166 4.89 23.01 3.70
N GLU A 167 5.15 22.40 2.57
CA GLU A 167 4.69 22.84 1.26
C GLU A 167 3.60 21.92 0.71
N LEU A 168 2.66 22.51 -0.03
CA LEU A 168 1.63 21.74 -0.74
C LEU A 168 2.17 21.35 -2.11
N SER A 169 2.28 20.05 -2.34
CA SER A 169 2.74 19.47 -3.59
C SER A 169 1.65 18.63 -4.24
N LYS A 170 1.57 18.65 -5.57
CA LYS A 170 0.73 17.72 -6.30
C LYS A 170 1.50 16.43 -6.51
N TRP A 171 0.88 15.30 -6.13
CA TRP A 171 1.39 13.97 -6.39
C TRP A 171 1.45 13.68 -7.89
N ASP A 172 2.42 12.89 -8.31
CA ASP A 172 2.60 12.48 -9.70
C ASP A 172 2.67 13.69 -10.67
N SER A 173 3.42 14.70 -10.29
CA SER A 173 3.65 15.90 -11.10
C SER A 173 5.12 16.29 -11.11
N GLY A 174 5.54 16.99 -12.17
CA GLY A 174 6.93 17.42 -12.35
C GLY A 174 7.75 16.44 -13.19
N THR A 175 9.06 16.39 -12.94
CA THR A 175 9.98 15.49 -13.66
C THR A 175 9.79 14.06 -13.19
N ALA A 176 9.69 13.12 -14.12
CA ALA A 176 9.60 11.69 -13.81
C ALA A 176 10.80 11.24 -12.97
N LEU A 177 10.51 10.48 -11.92
CA LEU A 177 11.53 9.87 -11.08
C LEU A 177 12.06 8.59 -11.74
N SER A 178 13.29 8.20 -11.40
CA SER A 178 13.83 6.90 -11.81
C SER A 178 13.08 5.77 -11.10
N TYR A 179 12.79 4.72 -11.84
CA TYR A 179 12.16 3.50 -11.34
C TYR A 179 13.18 2.37 -11.34
N ILE A 180 13.29 1.68 -10.22
CA ILE A 180 14.14 0.50 -10.10
C ILE A 180 13.26 -0.72 -9.92
N TRP A 181 13.38 -1.67 -10.85
CA TRP A 181 12.76 -2.99 -10.73
C TRP A 181 13.84 -4.04 -10.54
N LYS A 182 13.67 -4.88 -9.51
CA LYS A 182 14.55 -6.03 -9.27
C LYS A 182 13.73 -7.32 -9.24
N SER A 183 14.16 -8.34 -9.98
CA SER A 183 13.49 -9.63 -10.00
C SER A 183 13.60 -10.34 -8.65
N LYS A 184 12.79 -11.37 -8.46
CA LYS A 184 13.07 -12.38 -7.43
C LYS A 184 14.42 -13.05 -7.71
N LYS A 185 14.99 -13.66 -6.68
CA LYS A 185 16.13 -14.57 -6.81
C LYS A 185 15.66 -15.87 -7.45
N PHE A 186 16.28 -16.24 -8.58
CA PHE A 186 16.08 -17.50 -9.26
C PHE A 186 17.19 -18.45 -8.79
N THR A 187 16.83 -19.42 -7.95
CA THR A 187 17.78 -20.43 -7.45
C THR A 187 17.64 -21.72 -8.25
N PHE A 188 18.74 -22.20 -8.79
CA PHE A 188 18.81 -23.45 -9.55
C PHE A 188 19.47 -24.54 -8.71
N PRO A 189 18.95 -25.80 -8.75
CA PRO A 189 19.55 -26.94 -8.01
C PRO A 189 20.99 -27.24 -8.44
N GLU A 190 21.32 -26.97 -9.70
CA GLU A 190 22.66 -27.10 -10.26
C GLU A 190 23.15 -25.75 -10.79
N PRO A 191 24.45 -25.42 -10.66
CA PRO A 191 24.98 -24.20 -11.21
C PRO A 191 24.72 -24.09 -12.72
N LYS A 192 24.13 -22.99 -13.16
CA LYS A 192 23.82 -22.68 -14.56
C LYS A 192 24.69 -21.57 -15.07
N SER A 193 25.00 -21.61 -16.39
CA SER A 193 25.64 -20.51 -17.11
C SER A 193 24.70 -20.01 -18.19
N PHE A 194 24.46 -18.70 -18.20
CA PHE A 194 23.74 -18.04 -19.27
C PHE A 194 24.74 -17.33 -20.18
N ALA A 195 24.62 -17.54 -21.50
CA ALA A 195 25.55 -16.98 -22.46
C ALA A 195 25.21 -15.54 -22.86
N CYS A 196 23.91 -15.21 -22.92
CA CYS A 196 23.44 -13.95 -23.45
C CYS A 196 22.18 -13.46 -22.69
N TYR A 197 21.93 -12.17 -22.82
CA TYR A 197 20.68 -11.53 -22.37
C TYR A 197 20.21 -10.52 -23.40
N ARG A 198 18.93 -10.18 -23.34
CA ARG A 198 18.28 -9.15 -24.16
C ARG A 198 17.33 -8.36 -23.29
N VAL A 199 17.32 -7.06 -23.45
CA VAL A 199 16.37 -6.16 -22.79
C VAL A 199 15.43 -5.60 -23.85
N GLN A 200 14.13 -5.80 -23.67
CA GLN A 200 13.10 -5.19 -24.51
C GLN A 200 12.38 -4.12 -23.70
N ALA A 201 12.37 -2.89 -24.20
CA ALA A 201 11.73 -1.74 -23.59
C ALA A 201 11.07 -0.88 -24.67
N GLU A 202 10.02 -0.15 -24.30
CA GLU A 202 9.37 0.84 -25.18
C GLU A 202 10.23 2.10 -25.36
N GLY A 203 11.11 2.39 -24.38
CA GLY A 203 12.04 3.53 -24.40
C GLY A 203 13.44 3.13 -23.92
N TYR A 204 14.45 3.71 -24.51
CA TYR A 204 15.85 3.56 -24.14
C TYR A 204 16.46 4.94 -23.83
N PRO A 205 17.54 5.04 -23.02
CA PRO A 205 18.33 3.96 -22.44
C PRO A 205 17.70 3.34 -21.19
N VAL A 206 18.04 2.06 -20.93
CA VAL A 206 17.66 1.33 -19.69
C VAL A 206 18.93 0.79 -19.04
N THR A 207 19.18 1.11 -17.80
CA THR A 207 20.29 0.53 -17.05
C THR A 207 19.94 -0.87 -16.58
N THR A 208 20.75 -1.84 -16.98
CA THR A 208 20.56 -3.26 -16.64
C THR A 208 21.67 -3.72 -15.72
N LYS A 209 21.29 -4.34 -14.58
CA LYS A 209 22.24 -5.02 -13.69
C LYS A 209 21.84 -6.50 -13.57
N ILE A 210 22.81 -7.38 -13.68
CA ILE A 210 22.63 -8.84 -13.55
C ILE A 210 23.54 -9.33 -12.44
N TYR A 211 22.95 -10.08 -11.52
CA TYR A 211 23.66 -10.63 -10.37
C TYR A 211 23.75 -12.15 -10.51
N ARG A 212 24.90 -12.69 -10.14
CA ARG A 212 25.18 -14.11 -10.04
C ARG A 212 25.75 -14.38 -8.66
N ASP A 213 25.09 -15.24 -7.88
CA ASP A 213 25.45 -15.57 -6.50
C ASP A 213 25.66 -14.31 -5.63
N GLY A 214 24.77 -13.31 -5.80
CA GLY A 214 24.80 -12.03 -5.08
C GLY A 214 25.82 -11.00 -5.60
N VAL A 215 26.66 -11.36 -6.59
CA VAL A 215 27.66 -10.46 -7.19
C VAL A 215 27.15 -9.89 -8.51
N SER A 216 27.23 -8.58 -8.69
CA SER A 216 26.89 -7.92 -9.95
C SER A 216 27.94 -8.26 -11.01
N ILE A 217 27.54 -8.98 -12.06
CA ILE A 217 28.40 -9.38 -13.18
C ILE A 217 28.19 -8.52 -14.41
N VAL A 218 27.08 -7.81 -14.50
CA VAL A 218 26.76 -6.83 -15.54
C VAL A 218 26.20 -5.59 -14.87
N SER A 219 26.65 -4.41 -15.29
CA SER A 219 26.06 -3.11 -15.02
C SER A 219 26.26 -2.25 -16.25
N LEU A 220 25.24 -2.12 -17.09
CA LEU A 220 25.35 -1.49 -18.40
C LEU A 220 24.09 -0.71 -18.75
N SER A 221 24.25 0.47 -19.30
CA SER A 221 23.18 1.21 -19.96
C SER A 221 22.94 0.65 -21.36
N VAL A 222 21.76 0.09 -21.55
CA VAL A 222 21.31 -0.57 -22.79
C VAL A 222 20.57 0.45 -23.63
N THR A 223 20.97 0.62 -24.87
CA THR A 223 20.42 1.62 -25.80
C THR A 223 19.56 1.03 -26.91
N ASP A 224 19.50 -0.28 -27.01
CA ASP A 224 18.74 -1.01 -28.02
C ASP A 224 18.38 -2.43 -27.54
N ASP A 225 17.60 -3.15 -28.32
CA ASP A 225 17.15 -4.51 -28.03
C ASP A 225 18.08 -5.63 -28.53
N SER A 226 19.32 -5.30 -28.85
CA SER A 226 20.28 -6.29 -29.36
C SER A 226 20.68 -7.32 -28.29
N LEU A 227 21.03 -8.52 -28.77
CA LEU A 227 21.52 -9.61 -27.92
C LEU A 227 22.92 -9.29 -27.41
N ARG A 228 23.12 -9.32 -26.10
CA ARG A 228 24.39 -9.02 -25.43
C ARG A 228 24.93 -10.24 -24.72
N ARG A 229 26.27 -10.43 -24.78
CA ARG A 229 26.94 -11.53 -24.10
C ARG A 229 27.02 -11.27 -22.60
N LEU A 230 26.83 -12.35 -21.82
CA LEU A 230 27.15 -12.40 -20.41
C LEU A 230 28.58 -12.85 -20.16
N PRO A 231 29.22 -12.35 -19.09
CA PRO A 231 30.50 -12.90 -18.64
C PRO A 231 30.37 -14.39 -18.32
N ALA A 232 31.31 -15.21 -18.83
CA ALA A 232 31.30 -16.63 -18.57
C ALA A 232 31.38 -16.95 -17.08
N GLY A 233 30.70 -18.00 -16.65
CA GLY A 233 30.73 -18.50 -15.29
C GLY A 233 29.47 -19.22 -14.90
N LEU A 234 29.59 -20.09 -13.92
CA LEU A 234 28.51 -20.86 -13.32
C LEU A 234 28.02 -20.15 -12.09
N GLY A 235 26.71 -20.19 -11.83
CA GLY A 235 26.10 -19.68 -10.61
C GLY A 235 24.81 -20.41 -10.28
N THR A 236 24.49 -20.50 -9.02
CA THR A 236 23.26 -21.10 -8.51
C THR A 236 22.14 -20.09 -8.39
N ASP A 237 22.47 -18.84 -8.04
CA ASP A 237 21.50 -17.76 -7.82
C ASP A 237 21.63 -16.66 -8.89
N TRP A 238 20.50 -16.27 -9.46
CA TRP A 238 20.45 -15.24 -10.50
C TRP A 238 19.38 -14.22 -10.19
N GLU A 239 19.69 -12.93 -10.34
CA GLU A 239 18.76 -11.82 -10.18
C GLU A 239 19.00 -10.80 -11.30
N PHE A 240 17.93 -10.08 -11.67
CA PHE A 240 17.96 -9.07 -12.72
C PHE A 240 17.41 -7.76 -12.16
N GLN A 241 18.03 -6.65 -12.52
CA GLN A 241 17.56 -5.30 -12.14
C GLN A 241 17.55 -4.42 -13.38
N LEU A 242 16.50 -3.62 -13.49
CA LEU A 242 16.32 -2.58 -14.51
C LEU A 242 16.10 -1.23 -13.80
N GLU A 243 16.67 -0.16 -14.39
CA GLU A 243 16.60 1.21 -13.89
C GLU A 243 16.44 2.18 -15.05
#